data_54d52476f5d8640303222dfbe283061e
#
_entry.id   54d52476f5d8640303222dfbe283061e
#
_cell.length_a   1.000
_cell.length_b   1.000
_cell.length_c   1.000
_cell.angle_alpha   90.00
_cell.angle_beta   90.00
_cell.angle_gamma   90.00
#
_symmetry.space_group_name_H-M   'P 1'
#
loop_
_entity.id
_entity.type
_entity.pdbx_description
1 polymer ?
#
loop_
_entity_poly.entity_id
_entity_poly.type
_entity_poly.pdbx_seq_one_letter_code
_entity_poly.pdbx_strand_id
1 'polypeptide(L)'
;MRRVVIAAAVIALLGLSGLPAQAAVQVRIQDFMFTPSKLAVAEGTAITWHYDSGGTTHHTSTQNGPLNLWNTGSLLPGQTSSPVVLRGAGTYPYHCAVHPSMVGIIRVPIRVSPITGTTSTTFTIRLAIAKQAGLAYDIQKRKGAGAWRAWKTGIAALVVRFTHRAGGGTWWFRSRVHRISNGARSGWSPARRIAIS
;
A
#
# COMPACT_ATOMS: atom_id res chain seq x y z
N MET A 1 -53.60 -7.32 -46.65
CA MET A 1 -52.89 -6.22 -45.96
C MET A 1 -52.04 -6.79 -44.84
N ARG A 2 -50.72 -6.90 -45.03
CA ARG A 2 -49.77 -7.43 -44.01
C ARG A 2 -49.21 -6.26 -43.22
N ARG A 3 -49.46 -6.24 -41.91
CA ARG A 3 -48.89 -5.24 -40.98
C ARG A 3 -47.45 -5.68 -40.59
N VAL A 4 -46.48 -4.84 -40.96
CA VAL A 4 -45.08 -4.97 -40.53
C VAL A 4 -44.95 -4.31 -39.16
N VAL A 5 -44.56 -5.09 -38.15
CA VAL A 5 -44.23 -4.57 -36.81
C VAL A 5 -42.73 -4.36 -36.78
N ILE A 6 -42.29 -3.12 -36.70
CA ILE A 6 -40.89 -2.75 -36.49
C ILE A 6 -40.61 -2.73 -35.01
N ALA A 7 -39.84 -3.70 -34.53
CA ALA A 7 -39.34 -3.70 -33.14
C ALA A 7 -38.12 -2.79 -33.03
N ALA A 8 -38.26 -1.70 -32.28
CA ALA A 8 -37.13 -0.82 -31.93
C ALA A 8 -36.31 -1.44 -30.81
N ALA A 9 -35.07 -1.84 -31.08
CA ALA A 9 -34.12 -2.28 -30.07
C ALA A 9 -33.53 -1.06 -29.35
N VAL A 10 -33.83 -0.91 -28.05
CA VAL A 10 -33.21 0.09 -27.19
C VAL A 10 -31.87 -0.48 -26.73
N ILE A 11 -30.78 0.05 -27.24
CA ILE A 11 -29.41 -0.25 -26.78
C ILE A 11 -29.18 0.61 -25.53
N ALA A 12 -29.22 -0.02 -24.34
CA ALA A 12 -28.82 0.61 -23.10
C ALA A 12 -27.30 0.71 -23.07
N LEU A 13 -26.75 1.90 -23.26
CA LEU A 13 -25.33 2.17 -22.98
C LEU A 13 -25.11 2.09 -21.45
N LEU A 14 -24.54 0.98 -20.98
CA LEU A 14 -24.00 0.88 -19.63
C LEU A 14 -22.76 1.78 -19.57
N GLY A 15 -22.92 2.97 -19.00
CA GLY A 15 -21.82 3.87 -18.69
C GLY A 15 -20.89 3.20 -17.68
N LEU A 16 -19.69 2.81 -18.10
CA LEU A 16 -18.62 2.46 -17.18
C LEU A 16 -18.26 3.73 -16.39
N SER A 17 -18.81 3.86 -15.19
CA SER A 17 -18.38 4.85 -14.22
C SER A 17 -16.96 4.47 -13.79
N GLY A 18 -15.94 5.01 -14.44
CA GLY A 18 -14.56 4.91 -14.01
C GLY A 18 -14.46 5.49 -12.60
N LEU A 19 -13.95 4.70 -11.65
CA LEU A 19 -13.62 5.21 -10.33
C LEU A 19 -12.69 6.42 -10.51
N PRO A 20 -12.91 7.53 -9.79
CA PRO A 20 -12.03 8.69 -9.90
C PRO A 20 -10.59 8.25 -9.61
N ALA A 21 -9.69 8.52 -10.54
CA ALA A 21 -8.27 8.30 -10.33
C ALA A 21 -7.85 9.12 -9.11
N GLN A 22 -7.44 8.46 -8.04
CA GLN A 22 -6.95 9.13 -6.85
C GLN A 22 -5.71 9.95 -7.25
N ALA A 23 -5.75 11.26 -7.00
CA ALA A 23 -4.62 12.15 -7.31
C ALA A 23 -3.32 11.59 -6.70
N ALA A 24 -2.25 11.64 -7.47
CA ALA A 24 -0.94 11.22 -6.99
C ALA A 24 -0.50 12.10 -5.81
N VAL A 25 0.07 11.47 -4.79
CA VAL A 25 0.71 12.20 -3.69
C VAL A 25 2.12 12.54 -4.10
N GLN A 26 2.48 13.80 -4.06
CA GLN A 26 3.80 14.27 -4.44
C GLN A 26 4.71 14.42 -3.23
N VAL A 27 5.93 13.90 -3.32
CA VAL A 27 7.06 14.21 -2.45
C VAL A 27 7.95 15.19 -3.19
N ARG A 28 8.23 16.34 -2.58
CA ARG A 28 9.18 17.31 -3.15
C ARG A 28 10.59 16.91 -2.78
N ILE A 29 11.50 17.12 -3.72
CA ILE A 29 12.94 17.03 -3.51
C ILE A 29 13.44 18.48 -3.44
N GLN A 30 14.00 18.84 -2.29
CA GLN A 30 14.64 20.12 -2.05
C GLN A 30 16.04 19.80 -1.55
N ASP A 31 17.02 20.61 -1.90
CA ASP A 31 18.44 20.39 -1.61
C ASP A 31 18.72 19.40 -0.47
N PHE A 32 19.07 18.16 -0.84
CA PHE A 32 19.43 17.05 0.05
C PHE A 32 18.34 16.56 1.01
N MET A 33 17.05 16.89 0.76
CA MET A 33 15.95 16.35 1.56
C MET A 33 14.70 16.01 0.76
N PHE A 34 13.91 15.05 1.27
CA PHE A 34 12.55 14.74 0.82
C PHE A 34 11.53 15.44 1.71
N THR A 35 10.56 16.12 1.08
CA THR A 35 9.49 16.83 1.81
C THR A 35 8.12 16.36 1.34
N PRO A 36 7.31 15.69 2.18
CA PRO A 36 7.67 15.23 3.51
C PRO A 36 8.63 14.03 3.49
N SER A 37 9.56 13.93 4.45
CA SER A 37 10.44 12.77 4.61
C SER A 37 9.72 11.55 5.21
N LYS A 38 8.55 11.74 5.85
CA LYS A 38 7.70 10.69 6.42
C LYS A 38 6.31 10.81 5.81
N LEU A 39 5.96 9.85 4.97
CA LEU A 39 4.69 9.83 4.25
C LEU A 39 3.86 8.63 4.69
N ALA A 40 2.57 8.83 4.98
CA ALA A 40 1.59 7.77 5.21
C ALA A 40 0.52 7.83 4.13
N VAL A 41 0.32 6.73 3.40
CA VAL A 41 -0.64 6.64 2.30
C VAL A 41 -1.46 5.35 2.38
N ALA A 42 -2.62 5.35 1.74
CA ALA A 42 -3.38 4.12 1.52
C ALA A 42 -2.68 3.20 0.52
N GLU A 43 -3.00 1.90 0.58
CA GLU A 43 -2.59 0.95 -0.46
C GLU A 43 -3.10 1.42 -1.83
N GLY A 44 -2.24 1.38 -2.84
CA GLY A 44 -2.58 1.75 -4.21
C GLY A 44 -2.50 3.25 -4.51
N THR A 45 -2.17 4.09 -3.54
CA THR A 45 -1.90 5.50 -3.80
C THR A 45 -0.69 5.62 -4.73
N ALA A 46 -0.82 6.39 -5.80
CA ALA A 46 0.29 6.76 -6.66
C ALA A 46 1.15 7.82 -5.96
N ILE A 47 2.45 7.65 -5.98
CA ILE A 47 3.42 8.55 -5.35
C ILE A 47 4.41 9.00 -6.42
N THR A 48 4.63 10.30 -6.53
CA THR A 48 5.63 10.88 -7.41
C THR A 48 6.65 11.67 -6.59
N TRP A 49 7.85 11.81 -7.12
CA TRP A 49 8.88 12.71 -6.59
C TRP A 49 9.11 13.83 -7.59
N HIS A 50 8.98 15.06 -7.14
CA HIS A 50 9.23 16.26 -7.93
C HIS A 50 10.44 16.98 -7.39
N TYR A 51 11.47 17.20 -8.22
CA TYR A 51 12.63 17.98 -7.84
C TYR A 51 12.41 19.44 -8.18
N ASP A 52 12.49 20.32 -7.16
CA ASP A 52 12.29 21.76 -7.32
C ASP A 52 13.31 22.36 -8.29
N SER A 53 12.92 23.41 -9.03
CA SER A 53 13.72 23.97 -10.14
C SER A 53 14.99 24.73 -9.71
N GLY A 54 15.16 25.02 -8.42
CA GLY A 54 16.30 25.81 -7.90
C GLY A 54 17.57 25.02 -7.62
N GLY A 55 17.57 23.70 -7.81
CA GLY A 55 18.70 22.84 -7.47
C GLY A 55 19.81 22.83 -8.53
N THR A 56 21.01 22.38 -8.16
CA THR A 56 22.20 22.35 -9.03
C THR A 56 22.75 20.95 -9.31
N THR A 57 22.19 19.93 -8.68
CA THR A 57 22.63 18.53 -8.81
C THR A 57 21.50 17.64 -9.32
N HIS A 58 21.62 16.34 -9.22
CA HIS A 58 20.54 15.39 -9.51
C HIS A 58 20.25 14.51 -8.29
N HIS A 59 19.02 14.05 -8.21
CA HIS A 59 18.57 13.21 -7.10
C HIS A 59 17.83 11.96 -7.61
N THR A 60 17.74 10.95 -6.75
CA THR A 60 16.91 9.75 -6.98
C THR A 60 15.99 9.53 -5.81
N SER A 61 14.95 8.71 -5.99
CA SER A 61 14.27 8.02 -4.90
C SER A 61 14.41 6.52 -5.12
N THR A 62 15.14 5.86 -4.24
CA THR A 62 15.48 4.44 -4.36
C THR A 62 15.08 3.71 -3.08
N GLN A 63 14.26 2.67 -3.19
CA GLN A 63 13.84 1.88 -2.05
C GLN A 63 15.01 1.11 -1.45
N ASN A 64 15.15 1.16 -0.11
CA ASN A 64 16.27 0.56 0.59
C ASN A 64 16.25 -0.97 0.55
N GLY A 65 17.44 -1.54 0.40
CA GLY A 65 17.69 -2.97 0.55
C GLY A 65 17.18 -3.83 -0.62
N PRO A 66 17.33 -5.15 -0.49
CA PRO A 66 17.15 -6.11 -1.59
C PRO A 66 15.67 -6.37 -1.94
N LEU A 67 14.71 -5.73 -1.25
CA LEU A 67 13.31 -5.75 -1.65
C LEU A 67 13.10 -5.03 -2.99
N ASN A 68 13.85 -3.96 -3.25
CA ASN A 68 13.98 -3.26 -4.53
C ASN A 68 12.65 -3.07 -5.28
N LEU A 69 11.71 -2.33 -4.69
CA LEU A 69 10.38 -2.10 -5.27
C LEU A 69 10.35 -0.97 -6.28
N TRP A 70 11.23 0.03 -6.14
CA TRP A 70 11.37 1.14 -7.07
C TRP A 70 12.75 1.78 -7.03
N ASN A 71 13.08 2.39 -8.14
CA ASN A 71 14.12 3.39 -8.33
C ASN A 71 13.60 4.37 -9.38
N THR A 72 13.55 5.64 -9.06
CA THR A 72 13.05 6.68 -9.99
C THR A 72 14.02 6.97 -11.12
N GLY A 73 15.26 6.50 -11.03
CA GLY A 73 16.35 7.04 -11.84
C GLY A 73 16.72 8.46 -11.40
N SER A 74 17.60 9.07 -12.16
CA SER A 74 18.07 10.44 -11.93
C SER A 74 16.98 11.46 -12.27
N LEU A 75 16.70 12.37 -11.35
CA LEU A 75 15.80 13.51 -11.53
C LEU A 75 16.63 14.78 -11.51
N LEU A 76 16.55 15.57 -12.58
CA LEU A 76 17.11 16.90 -12.69
C LEU A 76 16.15 17.95 -12.13
N PRO A 77 16.61 19.16 -11.81
CA PRO A 77 15.75 20.25 -11.36
C PRO A 77 14.53 20.47 -12.26
N GLY A 78 13.35 20.62 -11.67
CA GLY A 78 12.06 20.73 -12.36
C GLY A 78 11.43 19.42 -12.83
N GLN A 79 12.12 18.28 -12.73
CA GLN A 79 11.58 16.99 -13.18
C GLN A 79 10.72 16.31 -12.13
N THR A 80 9.77 15.52 -12.61
CA THR A 80 8.91 14.64 -11.79
C THR A 80 9.11 13.19 -12.23
N SER A 81 9.21 12.29 -11.27
CA SER A 81 9.32 10.85 -11.53
C SER A 81 8.03 10.26 -12.13
N SER A 82 8.15 9.11 -12.77
CA SER A 82 7.01 8.23 -12.98
C SER A 82 6.36 7.85 -11.64
N PRO A 83 5.03 7.62 -11.60
CA PRO A 83 4.35 7.27 -10.37
C PRO A 83 4.75 5.86 -9.88
N VAL A 84 5.01 5.76 -8.59
CA VAL A 84 5.22 4.50 -7.87
C VAL A 84 3.96 4.15 -7.11
N VAL A 85 3.45 2.93 -7.28
CA VAL A 85 2.23 2.45 -6.62
C VAL A 85 2.57 1.30 -5.66
N LEU A 86 2.50 1.58 -4.36
CA LEU A 86 2.70 0.56 -3.32
C LEU A 86 1.38 -0.18 -3.07
N ARG A 87 1.29 -1.42 -3.54
CA ARG A 87 0.07 -2.23 -3.51
C ARG A 87 -0.11 -3.02 -2.22
N GLY A 88 0.95 -3.26 -1.47
CA GLY A 88 0.95 -4.01 -0.22
C GLY A 88 1.23 -3.14 1.01
N ALA A 89 0.64 -3.53 2.13
CA ALA A 89 0.89 -2.88 3.42
C ALA A 89 2.30 -3.18 3.92
N GLY A 90 2.97 -2.14 4.43
CA GLY A 90 4.35 -2.22 4.89
C GLY A 90 4.90 -0.87 5.32
N THR A 91 6.16 -0.85 5.69
CA THR A 91 6.97 0.34 5.90
C THR A 91 8.17 0.26 4.97
N TYR A 92 8.37 1.28 4.16
CA TYR A 92 9.29 1.29 3.04
C TYR A 92 10.27 2.46 3.20
N PRO A 93 11.42 2.24 3.85
CA PRO A 93 12.49 3.24 3.84
C PRO A 93 13.09 3.37 2.44
N TYR A 94 13.50 4.58 2.08
CA TYR A 94 14.15 4.89 0.82
C TYR A 94 15.19 6.01 1.00
N HIS A 95 16.06 6.18 0.03
CA HIS A 95 17.13 7.17 0.05
C HIS A 95 17.38 7.73 -1.36
N CYS A 96 18.17 8.78 -1.43
CA CYS A 96 18.79 9.20 -2.67
C CYS A 96 20.09 8.39 -2.88
N ALA A 97 20.23 7.68 -4.01
CA ALA A 97 21.42 6.87 -4.28
C ALA A 97 22.70 7.72 -4.45
N VAL A 98 22.53 9.00 -4.78
CA VAL A 98 23.65 9.96 -4.94
C VAL A 98 24.05 10.60 -3.60
N HIS A 99 23.04 10.80 -2.71
CA HIS A 99 23.24 11.45 -1.41
C HIS A 99 22.68 10.56 -0.29
N PRO A 100 23.46 9.60 0.25
CA PRO A 100 22.95 8.57 1.16
C PRO A 100 22.35 9.10 2.48
N SER A 101 22.70 10.31 2.91
CA SER A 101 22.10 10.98 4.08
C SER A 101 20.68 11.46 3.82
N MET A 102 20.28 11.64 2.56
CA MET A 102 18.97 12.05 2.13
C MET A 102 18.01 10.86 2.16
N VAL A 103 17.24 10.74 3.23
CA VAL A 103 16.40 9.57 3.52
C VAL A 103 14.93 9.93 3.67
N GLY A 104 14.06 8.97 3.34
CA GLY A 104 12.63 9.07 3.54
C GLY A 104 12.00 7.73 3.91
N ILE A 105 10.74 7.78 4.34
CA ILE A 105 9.99 6.59 4.71
C ILE A 105 8.52 6.70 4.30
N ILE A 106 8.02 5.68 3.61
CA ILE A 106 6.60 5.56 3.26
C ILE A 106 5.98 4.47 4.13
N ARG A 107 4.83 4.77 4.74
CA ARG A 107 4.04 3.84 5.56
C ARG A 107 2.70 3.58 4.91
N VAL A 108 2.42 2.30 4.65
CA VAL A 108 1.16 1.83 4.08
C VAL A 108 0.50 0.90 5.11
N PRO A 109 -0.57 1.35 5.80
CA PRO A 109 -1.25 0.51 6.77
C PRO A 109 -2.07 -0.60 6.08
N ILE A 110 -2.28 -1.74 6.79
CA ILE A 110 -3.35 -2.68 6.42
C ILE A 110 -4.71 -2.03 6.55
N ARG A 111 -5.74 -2.60 5.92
CA ARG A 111 -7.14 -2.26 6.20
C ARG A 111 -7.83 -3.39 6.94
N VAL A 112 -8.68 -3.03 7.89
CA VAL A 112 -9.51 -3.98 8.65
C VAL A 112 -10.97 -3.55 8.60
N SER A 113 -11.89 -4.51 8.45
CA SER A 113 -13.33 -4.26 8.38
C SER A 113 -14.11 -5.50 8.84
N PRO A 114 -15.16 -5.33 9.66
CA PRO A 114 -15.45 -4.14 10.45
C PRO A 114 -14.35 -3.88 11.50
N ILE A 115 -14.37 -2.71 12.17
CA ILE A 115 -13.38 -2.40 13.24
C ILE A 115 -13.88 -2.80 14.63
N THR A 116 -15.18 -3.10 14.75
CA THR A 116 -15.83 -3.60 15.97
C THR A 116 -16.75 -4.76 15.61
N GLY A 117 -17.02 -5.64 16.57
CA GLY A 117 -17.95 -6.76 16.38
C GLY A 117 -18.03 -7.62 17.63
N THR A 118 -18.70 -8.76 17.49
CA THR A 118 -18.86 -9.78 18.55
C THR A 118 -17.92 -10.96 18.31
N THR A 119 -17.94 -11.93 19.21
CA THR A 119 -17.19 -13.19 19.09
C THR A 119 -17.56 -14.01 17.87
N SER A 120 -18.71 -13.82 17.25
CA SER A 120 -19.14 -14.44 16.00
C SER A 120 -18.76 -13.65 14.74
N THR A 121 -18.31 -12.41 14.87
CA THR A 121 -17.97 -11.55 13.74
C THR A 121 -16.72 -12.05 13.02
N THR A 122 -16.81 -12.14 11.70
CA THR A 122 -15.64 -12.38 10.83
C THR A 122 -15.08 -11.05 10.35
N PHE A 123 -13.88 -10.74 10.80
CA PHE A 123 -13.14 -9.54 10.41
C PHE A 123 -12.32 -9.82 9.15
N THR A 124 -12.37 -8.90 8.20
CA THR A 124 -11.58 -8.92 6.98
C THR A 124 -10.33 -8.06 7.18
N ILE A 125 -9.16 -8.62 6.91
CA ILE A 125 -7.87 -7.93 7.00
C ILE A 125 -7.26 -7.93 5.61
N ARG A 126 -7.23 -6.77 4.95
CA ARG A 126 -6.64 -6.60 3.63
C ARG A 126 -5.16 -6.21 3.78
N LEU A 127 -4.32 -6.94 3.07
CA LEU A 127 -2.85 -6.84 3.09
C LEU A 127 -2.33 -6.12 1.86
N ALA A 128 -3.09 -6.20 0.75
CA ALA A 128 -2.75 -5.56 -0.52
C ALA A 128 -4.01 -5.42 -1.39
N ILE A 129 -3.94 -4.52 -2.36
CA ILE A 129 -5.04 -4.29 -3.32
C ILE A 129 -4.92 -5.15 -4.58
N ALA A 130 -3.72 -5.64 -4.91
CA ALA A 130 -3.49 -6.50 -6.07
C ALA A 130 -2.28 -7.39 -5.86
N LYS A 131 -2.27 -8.55 -6.51
CA LYS A 131 -1.11 -9.44 -6.55
C LYS A 131 0.05 -8.77 -7.26
N GLN A 132 1.26 -9.02 -6.77
CA GLN A 132 2.51 -8.66 -7.42
C GLN A 132 3.37 -9.91 -7.54
N ALA A 133 3.84 -10.22 -8.74
CA ALA A 133 4.67 -11.39 -8.99
C ALA A 133 5.91 -11.38 -8.09
N GLY A 134 6.26 -12.53 -7.54
CA GLY A 134 7.42 -12.70 -6.66
C GLY A 134 7.28 -12.09 -5.27
N LEU A 135 6.10 -11.56 -4.90
CA LEU A 135 5.83 -11.02 -3.56
C LEU A 135 4.79 -11.86 -2.81
N ALA A 136 5.00 -11.98 -1.51
CA ALA A 136 4.11 -12.59 -0.52
C ALA A 136 3.99 -11.65 0.69
N TYR A 137 3.20 -12.04 1.69
CA TYR A 137 2.92 -11.23 2.86
C TYR A 137 3.14 -12.03 4.14
N ASP A 138 3.77 -11.39 5.13
CA ASP A 138 3.81 -11.88 6.51
C ASP A 138 2.83 -11.07 7.35
N ILE A 139 2.17 -11.73 8.29
CA ILE A 139 1.21 -11.09 9.22
C ILE A 139 1.55 -11.46 10.64
N GLN A 140 1.51 -10.46 11.49
CA GLN A 140 1.52 -10.63 12.94
C GLN A 140 0.23 -10.14 13.55
N LYS A 141 -0.15 -10.76 14.68
CA LYS A 141 -1.26 -10.32 15.54
C LYS A 141 -0.83 -10.27 16.99
N ARG A 142 -1.55 -9.49 17.79
CA ARG A 142 -1.46 -9.50 19.26
C ARG A 142 -2.81 -9.18 19.88
N LYS A 143 -3.05 -9.66 21.11
CA LYS A 143 -4.19 -9.29 21.94
C LYS A 143 -3.77 -8.21 22.94
N GLY A 144 -4.52 -7.12 23.04
CA GLY A 144 -4.24 -5.99 23.92
C GLY A 144 -2.82 -5.44 23.77
N ALA A 145 -2.11 -5.30 24.87
CA ALA A 145 -0.71 -4.88 24.94
C ALA A 145 0.29 -6.05 24.82
N GLY A 146 -0.17 -7.28 24.62
CA GLY A 146 0.68 -8.47 24.56
C GLY A 146 1.70 -8.45 23.43
N ALA A 147 2.60 -9.41 23.43
CA ALA A 147 3.66 -9.55 22.44
C ALA A 147 3.10 -9.83 21.04
N TRP A 148 3.76 -9.31 20.01
CA TRP A 148 3.49 -9.64 18.61
C TRP A 148 3.87 -11.09 18.33
N ARG A 149 2.93 -11.86 17.76
CA ARG A 149 3.15 -13.25 17.36
C ARG A 149 2.92 -13.41 15.87
N ALA A 150 3.76 -14.20 15.20
CA ALA A 150 3.53 -14.60 13.81
C ALA A 150 2.17 -15.30 13.72
N TRP A 151 1.37 -14.91 12.72
CA TRP A 151 0.08 -15.55 12.45
C TRP A 151 0.05 -16.23 11.09
N LYS A 152 0.58 -15.59 10.07
CA LYS A 152 0.76 -16.16 8.73
C LYS A 152 2.06 -15.63 8.15
N THR A 153 2.78 -16.47 7.41
CA THR A 153 4.07 -16.10 6.80
C THR A 153 4.10 -16.57 5.36
N GLY A 154 4.63 -15.73 4.46
CA GLY A 154 4.84 -16.06 3.05
C GLY A 154 3.55 -16.36 2.27
N ILE A 155 2.42 -15.76 2.65
CA ILE A 155 1.14 -16.03 1.98
C ILE A 155 0.94 -15.12 0.76
N ALA A 156 0.37 -15.69 -0.31
CA ALA A 156 0.01 -14.95 -1.53
C ALA A 156 -1.39 -14.31 -1.48
N ALA A 157 -2.15 -14.55 -0.39
CA ALA A 157 -3.48 -14.00 -0.23
C ALA A 157 -3.45 -12.50 -0.02
N LEU A 158 -4.32 -11.76 -0.69
CA LEU A 158 -4.46 -10.29 -0.53
C LEU A 158 -5.30 -9.94 0.69
N VAL A 159 -6.13 -10.87 1.12
CA VAL A 159 -7.08 -10.71 2.23
C VAL A 159 -7.03 -11.96 3.09
N VAL A 160 -7.08 -11.77 4.39
CA VAL A 160 -7.28 -12.86 5.36
C VAL A 160 -8.47 -12.55 6.25
N ARG A 161 -9.11 -13.61 6.77
CA ARG A 161 -10.23 -13.51 7.68
C ARG A 161 -9.81 -13.89 9.09
N PHE A 162 -10.36 -13.19 10.06
CA PHE A 162 -10.12 -13.45 11.48
C PHE A 162 -11.45 -13.49 12.23
N THR A 163 -11.69 -14.59 12.93
CA THR A 163 -12.82 -14.74 13.88
C THR A 163 -12.25 -15.24 15.18
N HIS A 164 -12.69 -14.69 16.32
CA HIS A 164 -12.21 -15.10 17.63
C HIS A 164 -13.38 -15.39 18.56
N ARG A 165 -13.71 -16.66 18.71
CA ARG A 165 -14.88 -17.14 19.46
C ARG A 165 -14.67 -17.25 20.97
N ALA A 166 -13.41 -17.20 21.43
CA ALA A 166 -13.02 -17.42 22.82
C ALA A 166 -12.99 -16.13 23.66
N GLY A 167 -14.04 -15.29 23.55
CA GLY A 167 -14.21 -14.08 24.35
C GLY A 167 -13.73 -12.80 23.67
N GLY A 168 -14.11 -11.68 24.27
CA GLY A 168 -13.88 -10.34 23.72
C GLY A 168 -12.43 -9.84 23.88
N GLY A 169 -12.25 -8.58 23.53
CA GLY A 169 -11.03 -7.82 23.69
C GLY A 169 -10.51 -7.16 22.43
N THR A 170 -9.43 -6.42 22.56
CA THR A 170 -8.81 -5.69 21.46
C THR A 170 -7.73 -6.55 20.81
N TRP A 171 -7.80 -6.71 19.50
CA TRP A 171 -6.78 -7.36 18.69
C TRP A 171 -6.11 -6.35 17.76
N TRP A 172 -4.80 -6.51 17.56
CA TRP A 172 -3.99 -5.70 16.67
C TRP A 172 -3.36 -6.57 15.61
N PHE A 173 -3.29 -6.04 14.40
CA PHE A 173 -2.69 -6.69 13.24
C PHE A 173 -1.72 -5.75 12.55
N ARG A 174 -0.66 -6.33 11.98
CA ARG A 174 0.27 -5.66 11.08
C ARG A 174 0.79 -6.63 10.03
N SER A 175 1.16 -6.12 8.88
CA SER A 175 1.69 -6.91 7.78
C SER A 175 2.98 -6.31 7.25
N ARG A 176 3.71 -7.10 6.48
CA ARG A 176 4.84 -6.64 5.68
C ARG A 176 4.90 -7.42 4.36
N VAL A 177 5.50 -6.79 3.36
CA VAL A 177 5.81 -7.44 2.07
C VAL A 177 7.06 -8.30 2.22
N HIS A 178 7.06 -9.44 1.55
CA HIS A 178 8.12 -10.41 1.53
C HIS A 178 8.43 -10.79 0.06
N ARG A 179 9.68 -10.60 -0.40
CA ARG A 179 10.12 -11.06 -1.73
C ARG A 179 10.53 -12.53 -1.66
N ILE A 180 9.83 -13.37 -2.42
CA ILE A 180 9.97 -14.84 -2.36
C ILE A 180 11.39 -15.28 -2.76
N SER A 181 11.98 -14.67 -3.81
CA SER A 181 13.22 -15.13 -4.41
C SER A 181 14.48 -14.95 -3.53
N ASN A 182 14.47 -13.96 -2.63
CA ASN A 182 15.66 -13.62 -1.82
C ASN A 182 15.33 -13.42 -0.33
N GLY A 183 14.08 -13.62 0.07
CA GLY A 183 13.64 -13.46 1.46
C GLY A 183 13.60 -12.03 1.97
N ALA A 184 13.88 -11.02 1.14
CA ALA A 184 13.86 -9.62 1.53
C ALA A 184 12.47 -9.18 2.01
N ARG A 185 12.43 -8.31 3.00
CA ARG A 185 11.18 -7.87 3.63
C ARG A 185 11.12 -6.36 3.78
N SER A 186 9.92 -5.79 3.66
CA SER A 186 9.66 -4.44 4.12
C SER A 186 9.66 -4.38 5.66
N GLY A 187 9.68 -3.20 6.24
CA GLY A 187 9.28 -3.02 7.63
C GLY A 187 7.80 -3.36 7.84
N TRP A 188 7.43 -3.63 9.09
CA TRP A 188 6.04 -3.86 9.46
C TRP A 188 5.19 -2.60 9.21
N SER A 189 3.99 -2.79 8.67
CA SER A 189 3.02 -1.71 8.47
C SER A 189 2.62 -1.08 9.81
N PRO A 190 2.09 0.15 9.79
CA PRO A 190 1.32 0.66 10.91
C PRO A 190 0.22 -0.35 11.29
N ALA A 191 0.11 -0.63 12.59
CA ALA A 191 -0.87 -1.58 13.09
C ALA A 191 -2.29 -1.03 13.01
N ARG A 192 -3.27 -1.94 12.82
CA ARG A 192 -4.70 -1.65 12.92
C ARG A 192 -5.34 -2.54 13.96
N ARG A 193 -6.31 -2.00 14.68
CA ARG A 193 -7.03 -2.72 15.72
C ARG A 193 -8.46 -3.09 15.29
N ILE A 194 -8.97 -4.15 15.92
CA ILE A 194 -10.39 -4.45 16.01
C ILE A 194 -10.77 -4.60 17.48
N ALA A 195 -12.03 -4.34 17.82
CA ALA A 195 -12.58 -4.58 19.15
C ALA A 195 -13.69 -5.63 19.06
N ILE A 196 -13.63 -6.64 19.95
CA ILE A 196 -14.60 -7.72 20.06
C ILE A 196 -15.29 -7.61 21.41
N SER A 197 -16.59 -7.45 21.43
CA SER A 197 -17.45 -7.51 22.63
C SER A 197 -17.93 -8.92 22.91
#